data_768d975e408d4e9e3fd043c82677ba42
#
_entry.id   768d975e408d4e9e3fd043c82677ba42
#
_cell.length_a   1.000
_cell.length_b   1.000
_cell.length_c   1.000
_cell.angle_alpha   90.00
_cell.angle_beta   90.00
_cell.angle_gamma   90.00
#
_symmetry.space_group_name_H-M   'P 1'
#
loop_
_entity.id
_entity.type
_entity.pdbx_description
1 polymer ?
#
loop_
_entity_poly.entity_id
_entity_poly.type
_entity_poly.pdbx_seq_one_letter_code
_entity_poly.pdbx_strand_id
1 'polypeptide(L)' 'EVYTRLNEVFRDVLDDDSIELNDQTVADDVDGWDSFEHINLVVAVEEEFSFKIPMGKVVTMKNVGEMVNIILELGK' A
#
# COMPACT_ATOMS: atom_id res chain seq x y z
N GLU A 1 2.53 7.57 12.14
CA GLU A 1 3.39 7.84 10.95
C GLU A 1 2.99 6.89 9.82
N VAL A 2 3.30 7.24 8.58
CA VAL A 2 2.75 6.57 7.40
C VAL A 2 3.15 5.09 7.34
N TYR A 3 4.42 4.79 7.54
CA TYR A 3 4.87 3.39 7.44
C TYR A 3 4.25 2.51 8.52
N THR A 4 4.10 3.02 9.72
CA THR A 4 3.47 2.26 10.80
C THR A 4 2.04 1.87 10.43
N ARG A 5 1.27 2.84 9.94
CA ARG A 5 -0.12 2.59 9.54
C ARG A 5 -0.19 1.70 8.31
N LEU A 6 0.72 1.91 7.36
CA LEU A 6 0.74 1.12 6.13
C LEU A 6 1.10 -0.33 6.41
N ASN A 7 2.07 -0.58 7.31
CA ASN A 7 2.38 -1.94 7.74
C ASN A 7 1.15 -2.64 8.31
N GLU A 8 0.39 -1.94 9.12
CA GLU A 8 -0.83 -2.52 9.71
C GLU A 8 -1.85 -2.87 8.63
N VAL A 9 -2.03 -2.00 7.64
CA VAL A 9 -2.95 -2.26 6.53
C VAL A 9 -2.52 -3.52 5.77
N PHE A 10 -1.24 -3.61 5.41
CA PHE A 10 -0.74 -4.76 4.67
C PHE A 10 -0.86 -6.05 5.47
N ARG A 11 -0.51 -5.99 6.77
CA ARG A 11 -0.60 -7.17 7.62
C ARG A 11 -2.03 -7.67 7.76
N ASP A 12 -2.97 -6.74 7.84
CA ASP A 12 -4.38 -7.07 7.97
C ASP A 12 -4.94 -7.67 6.67
N VAL A 13 -4.69 -7.00 5.55
CA VAL A 13 -5.24 -7.43 4.25
C VAL A 13 -4.64 -8.76 3.81
N LEU A 14 -3.34 -8.94 3.97
CA LEU A 14 -2.65 -10.15 3.55
C LEU A 14 -2.55 -11.20 4.65
N ASP A 15 -3.07 -10.90 5.83
CA ASP A 15 -3.07 -11.81 6.97
C ASP A 15 -1.67 -12.34 7.31
N ASP A 16 -0.71 -11.44 7.39
CA ASP A 16 0.69 -11.79 7.63
C ASP A 16 1.35 -10.74 8.51
N ASP A 17 1.50 -11.06 9.79
CA ASP A 17 2.05 -10.14 10.78
C ASP A 17 3.56 -9.91 10.63
N SER A 18 4.23 -10.68 9.78
CA SER A 18 5.67 -10.54 9.60
C SER A 18 6.05 -9.47 8.59
N ILE A 19 5.09 -8.86 7.92
CA ILE A 19 5.36 -7.86 6.88
C ILE A 19 5.99 -6.62 7.50
N GLU A 20 7.12 -6.19 6.92
CA GLU A 20 7.76 -4.92 7.27
C GLU A 20 8.10 -4.21 5.96
N LEU A 21 7.44 -3.09 5.72
CA LEU A 21 7.56 -2.36 4.47
C LEU A 21 8.65 -1.29 4.55
N ASN A 22 9.29 -1.04 3.42
CA ASN A 22 10.17 0.12 3.25
C ASN A 22 9.97 0.67 1.84
N ASP A 23 10.62 1.77 1.52
CA ASP A 23 10.39 2.45 0.25
C ASP A 23 10.84 1.64 -0.96
N GLN A 24 11.66 0.62 -0.77
CA GLN A 24 12.14 -0.24 -1.86
C GLN A 24 11.34 -1.53 -2.00
N THR A 25 10.42 -1.81 -1.09
CA THR A 25 9.63 -3.03 -1.12
C THR A 25 8.75 -3.07 -2.38
N VAL A 26 8.78 -4.20 -3.09
CA VAL A 26 7.95 -4.43 -4.27
C VAL A 26 7.06 -5.65 -4.02
N ALA A 27 6.08 -5.84 -4.92
CA ALA A 27 5.12 -6.93 -4.76
C ALA A 27 5.81 -8.30 -4.67
N ASP A 28 6.88 -8.50 -5.42
CA ASP A 28 7.61 -9.77 -5.39
C ASP A 28 8.25 -10.05 -4.03
N ASP A 29 8.47 -9.02 -3.22
CA ASP A 29 9.09 -9.17 -1.90
C ASP A 29 8.09 -9.60 -0.84
N VAL A 30 6.80 -9.53 -1.12
CA VAL A 30 5.74 -9.77 -0.13
C VAL A 30 4.85 -10.90 -0.61
N ASP A 31 4.83 -12.00 0.14
CA ASP A 31 3.97 -13.13 -0.19
C ASP A 31 2.50 -12.70 -0.15
N GLY A 32 1.75 -13.11 -1.16
CA GLY A 32 0.33 -12.80 -1.24
C GLY A 32 0.00 -11.49 -1.93
N TRP A 33 0.99 -10.67 -2.21
CA TRP A 33 0.75 -9.39 -2.88
C TRP A 33 0.81 -9.60 -4.40
N ASP A 34 -0.32 -9.87 -5.00
CA ASP A 34 -0.45 -10.03 -6.45
C ASP A 34 -1.37 -8.93 -6.99
N SER A 35 -1.68 -9.01 -8.29
CA SER A 35 -2.51 -7.98 -8.94
C SER A 35 -3.88 -7.86 -8.30
N PHE A 36 -4.46 -8.97 -7.88
CA PHE A 36 -5.76 -8.97 -7.23
C PHE A 36 -5.70 -8.32 -5.86
N GLU A 37 -4.72 -8.74 -5.04
CA GLU A 37 -4.57 -8.19 -3.70
C GLU A 37 -4.12 -6.74 -3.73
N HIS A 38 -3.43 -6.32 -4.80
CA HIS A 38 -3.04 -4.92 -4.94
C HIS A 38 -4.27 -4.01 -4.91
N ILE A 39 -5.34 -4.40 -5.59
CA ILE A 39 -6.57 -3.62 -5.58
C ILE A 39 -7.17 -3.57 -4.16
N ASN A 40 -7.18 -4.69 -3.46
CA ASN A 40 -7.67 -4.73 -2.08
C ASN A 40 -6.83 -3.85 -1.16
N LEU A 41 -5.50 -3.87 -1.35
CA LEU A 41 -4.61 -3.02 -0.57
C LEU A 41 -4.86 -1.55 -0.83
N VAL A 42 -5.06 -1.17 -2.10
CA VAL A 42 -5.35 0.22 -2.45
C VAL A 42 -6.64 0.69 -1.78
N VAL A 43 -7.68 -0.12 -1.82
CA VAL A 43 -8.95 0.24 -1.17
C VAL A 43 -8.76 0.41 0.33
N ALA A 44 -8.03 -0.51 0.96
CA ALA A 44 -7.77 -0.44 2.40
C ALA A 44 -6.95 0.81 2.76
N VAL A 45 -5.96 1.16 1.93
CA VAL A 45 -5.17 2.37 2.13
C VAL A 45 -6.03 3.62 2.00
N GLU A 46 -6.91 3.65 1.02
CA GLU A 46 -7.82 4.78 0.86
C GLU A 46 -8.69 4.96 2.10
N GLU A 47 -9.17 3.87 2.67
CA GLU A 47 -9.99 3.95 3.88
C GLU A 47 -9.18 4.34 5.09
N GLU A 48 -7.96 3.80 5.21
CA GLU A 48 -7.11 4.09 6.37
C GLU A 48 -6.70 5.56 6.43
N PHE A 49 -6.42 6.16 5.27
CA PHE A 49 -5.92 7.53 5.19
C PHE A 49 -6.99 8.53 4.74
N SER A 50 -8.21 8.06 4.51
CA SER A 50 -9.39 8.90 4.18
C SER A 50 -9.21 9.74 2.92
N PHE A 51 -8.77 9.11 1.83
CA PHE A 51 -8.61 9.79 0.54
C PHE A 51 -8.86 8.80 -0.60
N LYS A 52 -8.83 9.29 -1.83
CA LYS A 52 -9.01 8.46 -3.02
C LYS A 52 -7.76 8.50 -3.90
N ILE A 53 -7.40 7.35 -4.46
CA ILE A 53 -6.26 7.25 -5.37
C ILE A 53 -6.81 7.07 -6.79
N PRO A 54 -6.47 7.98 -7.74
CA PRO A 54 -6.90 7.82 -9.12
C PRO A 54 -6.40 6.51 -9.72
N MET A 55 -7.21 5.86 -10.54
CA MET A 55 -6.87 4.57 -11.13
C MET A 55 -5.55 4.61 -11.89
N GLY A 56 -5.26 5.71 -12.58
CA GLY A 56 -3.99 5.83 -13.29
C GLY A 56 -2.78 5.76 -12.37
N LYS A 57 -2.92 6.23 -11.13
CA LYS A 57 -1.82 6.13 -10.17
C LYS A 57 -1.73 4.73 -9.54
N VAL A 58 -2.87 4.05 -9.40
CA VAL A 58 -2.90 2.68 -8.87
C VAL A 58 -2.02 1.76 -9.71
N VAL A 59 -2.13 1.85 -11.02
CA VAL A 59 -1.41 0.94 -11.92
C VAL A 59 0.06 1.32 -12.12
N THR A 60 0.49 2.50 -11.68
CA THR A 60 1.86 2.95 -11.84
C THR A 60 2.72 2.76 -10.59
N MET A 61 2.15 2.25 -9.52
CA MET A 61 2.89 2.01 -8.28
C MET A 61 3.84 0.83 -8.45
N LYS A 62 5.14 1.11 -8.49
CA LYS A 62 6.14 0.06 -8.69
C LYS A 62 6.69 -0.47 -7.38
N ASN A 63 6.63 0.33 -6.31
CA ASN A 63 7.13 -0.07 -5.01
C ASN A 63 6.37 0.70 -3.93
N VAL A 64 6.64 0.34 -2.68
CA VAL A 64 5.97 0.97 -1.54
C VAL A 64 6.34 2.45 -1.45
N GLY A 65 7.56 2.81 -1.83
CA GLY A 65 7.96 4.23 -1.82
C GLY A 65 7.05 5.09 -2.68
N GLU A 66 6.68 4.60 -3.87
CA GLU A 66 5.75 5.33 -4.74
C GLU A 66 4.37 5.42 -4.12
N MET A 67 3.92 4.34 -3.46
CA MET A 67 2.64 4.36 -2.75
C MET A 67 2.65 5.40 -1.62
N VAL A 68 3.73 5.45 -0.85
CA VAL A 68 3.88 6.43 0.23
C VAL A 68 3.86 7.85 -0.32
N ASN A 69 4.55 8.08 -1.44
CA ASN A 69 4.54 9.41 -2.06
C ASN A 69 3.13 9.85 -2.46
N ILE A 70 2.34 8.92 -3.00
CA ILE A 70 0.96 9.19 -3.35
C ILE A 70 0.13 9.52 -2.10
N ILE A 71 0.33 8.76 -1.03
CA ILE A 71 -0.36 9.01 0.24
C ILE A 71 -0.03 10.40 0.76
N LEU A 72 1.25 10.78 0.75
CA LEU A 72 1.68 12.08 1.24
C LEU A 72 1.18 13.22 0.36
N GLU A 73 1.07 12.99 -0.94
CA GLU A 73 0.61 13.99 -1.89
C GLU A 73 -0.90 14.22 -1.81
N LEU A 74 -1.67 13.13 -1.78
CA LEU A 74 -3.12 13.18 -1.88
C LEU A 74 -3.84 13.12 -0.54
N GLY A 75 -3.18 12.61 0.48
CA GLY A 75 -3.80 12.39 1.78
C GLY A 75 -3.76 13.56 2.74
N LYS A 76 -3.44 14.73 2.26
CA LYS A 76 -3.34 15.92 3.11
C LYS A 76 -4.69 16.45 3.54
#